data_3bf3eed6014889ba0e4beac73c1352d7
#
_entry.id   3bf3eed6014889ba0e4beac73c1352d7
#
_cell.length_a   1.000
_cell.length_b   1.000
_cell.length_c   1.000
_cell.angle_alpha   90.00
_cell.angle_beta   90.00
_cell.angle_gamma   90.00
#
_symmetry.space_group_name_H-M   'P 1'
#
loop_
_entity.id
_entity.type
_entity.pdbx_description
1 polymer ?
#
loop_
_entity_poly.entity_id
_entity_poly.type
_entity_poly.pdbx_seq_one_letter_code
_entity_poly.pdbx_strand_id
1 'polypeptide(L)'
;HDSVEKFLPKLVRAIKKEGLNVIWSCDPMHGNTIKSTTGFKTRPFNRVLKEVRDVFAVHQSEGSYAGGLHIEMTGQNVTECTGGARKISDADLSSRYHTHCDPRLNADQALELAFLISDEIKKNSSYSKNSIQVASWSIALNHKIVKYYFMNPKEKVKYISNWIKSYVDQMPSKAQ
;
A
#
# COMPACT_ATOMS: atom_id res chain seq x y z
N HIS A 1 -1.57 -2.13 -15.33
CA HIS A 1 -2.69 -2.36 -14.41
C HIS A 1 -3.68 -3.41 -14.93
N ASP A 2 -4.28 -3.24 -16.10
CA ASP A 2 -5.29 -4.18 -16.63
C ASP A 2 -4.72 -5.53 -17.11
N SER A 3 -3.42 -5.74 -16.96
CA SER A 3 -2.72 -6.92 -17.49
C SER A 3 -1.93 -7.69 -16.43
N VAL A 4 -2.09 -7.36 -15.15
CA VAL A 4 -1.39 -8.03 -14.04
C VAL A 4 -1.66 -9.54 -14.08
N GLU A 5 -2.92 -9.95 -14.14
CA GLU A 5 -3.33 -11.35 -14.19
C GLU A 5 -2.77 -12.11 -15.41
N LYS A 6 -2.52 -11.40 -16.50
CA LYS A 6 -1.99 -11.99 -17.75
C LYS A 6 -0.47 -12.19 -17.73
N PHE A 7 0.27 -11.22 -17.19
CA PHE A 7 1.73 -11.16 -17.32
C PHE A 7 2.48 -11.54 -16.05
N LEU A 8 2.00 -11.15 -14.88
CA LEU A 8 2.69 -11.42 -13.62
C LEU A 8 2.87 -12.91 -13.34
N PRO A 9 1.91 -13.82 -13.59
CA PRO A 9 2.12 -15.26 -13.39
C PRO A 9 3.30 -15.79 -14.19
N LYS A 10 3.46 -15.36 -15.44
CA LYS A 10 4.57 -15.79 -16.30
C LYS A 10 5.91 -15.37 -15.74
N LEU A 11 5.99 -14.13 -15.25
CA LEU A 11 7.21 -13.58 -14.64
C LEU A 11 7.54 -14.34 -13.34
N VAL A 12 6.56 -14.56 -12.47
CA VAL A 12 6.75 -15.32 -11.22
C VAL A 12 7.29 -16.72 -11.50
N ARG A 13 6.70 -17.42 -12.48
CA ARG A 13 7.13 -18.77 -12.88
C ARG A 13 8.55 -18.78 -13.45
N ALA A 14 8.90 -17.77 -14.26
CA ALA A 14 10.25 -17.66 -14.82
C ALA A 14 11.29 -17.47 -13.71
N ILE A 15 11.05 -16.58 -12.76
CA ILE A 15 11.95 -16.34 -11.61
C ILE A 15 12.10 -17.60 -10.76
N LYS A 16 11.00 -18.31 -10.49
CA LYS A 16 11.03 -19.59 -9.75
C LYS A 16 11.84 -20.66 -10.48
N LYS A 17 11.69 -20.76 -11.80
CA LYS A 17 12.43 -21.72 -12.63
C LYS A 17 13.95 -21.49 -12.57
N GLU A 18 14.37 -20.24 -12.51
CA GLU A 18 15.79 -19.86 -12.36
C GLU A 18 16.30 -20.00 -10.92
N GLY A 19 15.45 -20.37 -9.96
CA GLY A 19 15.84 -20.55 -8.55
C GLY A 19 16.24 -19.23 -7.86
N LEU A 20 15.78 -18.09 -8.35
CA LEU A 20 16.16 -16.77 -7.84
C LEU A 20 15.30 -16.38 -6.64
N ASN A 21 15.95 -15.84 -5.61
CA ASN A 21 15.29 -15.23 -4.48
C ASN A 21 15.10 -13.72 -4.73
N VAL A 22 13.86 -13.30 -4.88
CA VAL A 22 13.50 -11.90 -5.14
C VAL A 22 12.43 -11.42 -4.17
N ILE A 23 12.43 -10.12 -3.88
CA ILE A 23 11.36 -9.44 -3.17
C ILE A 23 10.43 -8.82 -4.21
N TRP A 24 9.15 -9.21 -4.17
CA TRP A 24 8.13 -8.66 -5.04
C TRP A 24 7.53 -7.41 -4.43
N SER A 25 7.63 -6.28 -5.11
CA SER A 25 6.97 -5.04 -4.75
C SER A 25 6.11 -4.55 -5.92
N CYS A 26 4.85 -4.29 -5.67
CA CYS A 26 3.93 -3.76 -6.66
C CYS A 26 3.87 -2.23 -6.59
N ASP A 27 3.86 -1.59 -7.73
CA ASP A 27 3.55 -0.17 -7.88
C ASP A 27 2.18 -0.03 -8.58
N PRO A 28 1.09 0.10 -7.84
CA PRO A 28 -0.24 0.28 -8.41
C PRO A 28 -0.54 1.74 -8.76
N MET A 29 0.44 2.63 -8.63
CA MET A 29 0.24 4.07 -8.81
C MET A 29 0.52 4.52 -10.24
N HIS A 30 1.75 4.28 -10.74
CA HIS A 30 2.20 4.87 -12.00
C HIS A 30 1.42 4.36 -13.22
N GLY A 31 1.14 3.05 -13.28
CA GLY A 31 0.36 2.44 -14.37
C GLY A 31 -1.13 2.85 -14.39
N ASN A 32 -1.64 3.43 -13.32
CA ASN A 32 -3.01 3.91 -13.21
C ASN A 32 -3.16 5.42 -13.40
N THR A 33 -2.06 6.12 -13.75
CA THR A 33 -2.12 7.55 -14.03
C THR A 33 -2.76 7.81 -15.38
N ILE A 34 -3.81 8.63 -15.37
CA ILE A 34 -4.55 9.05 -16.58
C ILE A 34 -4.70 10.56 -16.60
N LYS A 35 -5.11 11.10 -17.74
CA LYS A 35 -5.54 12.49 -17.87
C LYS A 35 -7.06 12.53 -17.72
N SER A 36 -7.55 13.35 -16.79
CA SER A 36 -8.98 13.57 -16.58
C SER A 36 -9.62 14.37 -17.72
N THR A 37 -10.94 14.42 -17.75
CA THR A 37 -11.70 15.25 -18.69
C THR A 37 -11.43 16.75 -18.49
N THR A 38 -11.04 17.15 -17.28
CA THR A 38 -10.66 18.53 -16.91
C THR A 38 -9.18 18.85 -17.16
N GLY A 39 -8.41 17.91 -17.70
CA GLY A 39 -7.01 18.11 -18.09
C GLY A 39 -5.98 17.79 -17.01
N PHE A 40 -6.38 17.53 -15.76
CA PHE A 40 -5.47 17.15 -14.68
C PHE A 40 -4.99 15.71 -14.84
N LYS A 41 -3.73 15.44 -14.45
CA LYS A 41 -3.32 14.07 -14.16
C LYS A 41 -4.10 13.56 -12.94
N THR A 42 -4.59 12.34 -12.98
CA THR A 42 -5.28 11.72 -11.84
C THR A 42 -5.10 10.21 -11.86
N ARG A 43 -5.46 9.57 -10.77
CA ARG A 43 -5.51 8.11 -10.64
C ARG A 43 -6.90 7.72 -10.13
N PRO A 44 -7.67 6.95 -10.90
CA PRO A 44 -8.93 6.41 -10.39
C PRO A 44 -8.63 5.42 -9.26
N PHE A 45 -9.05 5.74 -8.04
CA PHE A 45 -8.73 4.99 -6.84
C PHE A 45 -9.18 3.51 -6.95
N ASN A 46 -10.32 3.25 -7.57
CA ASN A 46 -10.78 1.88 -7.79
C ASN A 46 -9.83 1.05 -8.66
N ARG A 47 -9.10 1.67 -9.60
CA ARG A 47 -8.08 0.98 -10.41
C ARG A 47 -6.86 0.62 -9.56
N VAL A 48 -6.44 1.52 -8.68
CA VAL A 48 -5.36 1.27 -7.71
C VAL A 48 -5.75 0.09 -6.81
N LEU A 49 -6.97 0.11 -6.24
CA LEU A 49 -7.47 -0.99 -5.40
C LEU A 49 -7.53 -2.32 -6.16
N LYS A 50 -8.00 -2.29 -7.41
CA LYS A 50 -8.08 -3.49 -8.24
C LYS A 50 -6.70 -4.09 -8.47
N GLU A 51 -5.72 -3.29 -8.87
CA GLU A 51 -4.36 -3.77 -9.13
C GLU A 51 -3.72 -4.40 -7.89
N VAL A 52 -3.91 -3.79 -6.72
CA VAL A 52 -3.45 -4.37 -5.45
C VAL A 52 -4.06 -5.75 -5.22
N ARG A 53 -5.38 -5.89 -5.38
CA ARG A 53 -6.06 -7.20 -5.23
C ARG A 53 -5.55 -8.23 -6.24
N ASP A 54 -5.41 -7.85 -7.50
CA ASP A 54 -4.94 -8.74 -8.57
C ASP A 54 -3.52 -9.24 -8.26
N VAL A 55 -2.62 -8.39 -7.78
CA VAL A 55 -1.26 -8.77 -7.39
C VAL A 55 -1.28 -9.78 -6.24
N PHE A 56 -2.05 -9.54 -5.19
CA PHE A 56 -2.17 -10.50 -4.08
C PHE A 56 -2.74 -11.85 -4.56
N ALA A 57 -3.78 -11.82 -5.38
CA ALA A 57 -4.40 -13.03 -5.93
C ALA A 57 -3.43 -13.84 -6.81
N VAL A 58 -2.66 -13.18 -7.66
CA VAL A 58 -1.63 -13.84 -8.49
C VAL A 58 -0.55 -14.45 -7.62
N HIS A 59 0.00 -13.73 -6.64
CA HIS A 59 1.02 -14.28 -5.77
C HIS A 59 0.52 -15.49 -4.97
N GLN A 60 -0.73 -15.45 -4.52
CA GLN A 60 -1.38 -16.58 -3.86
C GLN A 60 -1.49 -17.79 -4.80
N SER A 61 -2.02 -17.59 -6.01
CA SER A 61 -2.21 -18.67 -6.98
C SER A 61 -0.90 -19.30 -7.47
N GLU A 62 0.15 -18.49 -7.56
CA GLU A 62 1.49 -18.96 -7.96
C GLU A 62 2.31 -19.47 -6.77
N GLY A 63 1.80 -19.47 -5.54
CA GLY A 63 2.54 -19.90 -4.35
C GLY A 63 3.81 -19.07 -4.13
N SER A 64 3.76 -17.77 -4.41
CA SER A 64 4.81 -16.78 -4.15
C SER A 64 4.32 -15.75 -3.15
N TYR A 65 5.17 -14.83 -2.71
CA TYR A 65 4.86 -13.87 -1.66
C TYR A 65 4.83 -12.43 -2.20
N ALA A 66 3.72 -11.72 -2.02
CA ALA A 66 3.63 -10.28 -2.27
C ALA A 66 4.36 -9.53 -1.16
N GLY A 67 5.60 -9.11 -1.42
CA GLY A 67 6.52 -8.59 -0.40
C GLY A 67 6.29 -7.12 -0.05
N GLY A 68 5.60 -6.34 -0.89
CA GLY A 68 5.35 -4.94 -0.62
C GLY A 68 4.56 -4.20 -1.69
N LEU A 69 4.24 -2.95 -1.35
CA LEU A 69 3.57 -2.01 -2.24
C LEU A 69 4.30 -0.66 -2.21
N HIS A 70 4.43 -0.03 -3.38
CA HIS A 70 4.90 1.34 -3.52
C HIS A 70 3.71 2.26 -3.71
N ILE A 71 3.46 3.17 -2.75
CA ILE A 71 2.28 4.03 -2.74
C ILE A 71 2.69 5.50 -2.61
N GLU A 72 2.17 6.33 -3.51
CA GLU A 72 2.28 7.79 -3.42
C GLU A 72 1.06 8.35 -2.69
N MET A 73 1.27 8.88 -1.49
CA MET A 73 0.20 9.38 -0.65
C MET A 73 0.63 10.61 0.16
N THR A 74 -0.37 11.33 0.67
CA THR A 74 -0.15 12.46 1.59
C THR A 74 -1.18 12.42 2.72
N GLY A 75 -0.79 12.90 3.91
CA GLY A 75 -1.72 13.08 5.03
C GLY A 75 -2.66 14.28 4.87
N GLN A 76 -2.53 15.02 3.78
CA GLN A 76 -3.38 16.18 3.50
C GLN A 76 -4.69 15.77 2.81
N ASN A 77 -5.68 16.63 2.94
CA ASN A 77 -6.97 16.47 2.28
C ASN A 77 -6.92 17.03 0.85
N VAL A 78 -6.12 16.41 -0.03
CA VAL A 78 -6.03 16.79 -1.45
C VAL A 78 -7.10 16.08 -2.27
N THR A 79 -7.37 16.60 -3.47
CA THR A 79 -8.29 16.03 -4.46
C THR A 79 -7.54 15.65 -5.76
N GLU A 80 -6.39 14.96 -5.62
CA GLU A 80 -5.51 14.63 -6.75
C GLU A 80 -5.89 13.30 -7.44
N CYS A 81 -6.50 12.37 -6.68
CA CYS A 81 -7.00 11.08 -7.19
C CYS A 81 -8.52 11.02 -7.11
N THR A 82 -9.17 10.51 -8.16
CA THR A 82 -10.63 10.39 -8.21
C THR A 82 -11.13 9.16 -7.44
N GLY A 83 -12.38 9.20 -6.95
CA GLY A 83 -13.02 8.11 -6.22
C GLY A 83 -12.73 8.11 -4.72
N GLY A 84 -12.71 6.91 -4.12
CA GLY A 84 -12.62 6.74 -2.67
C GLY A 84 -13.93 7.04 -1.94
N ALA A 85 -13.95 6.92 -0.63
CA ALA A 85 -15.13 7.13 0.22
C ALA A 85 -15.78 8.50 0.00
N ARG A 86 -14.99 9.53 -0.34
CA ARG A 86 -15.49 10.89 -0.63
C ARG A 86 -16.01 11.06 -2.05
N LYS A 87 -15.92 10.04 -2.91
CA LYS A 87 -16.41 10.04 -4.30
C LYS A 87 -15.90 11.24 -5.13
N ILE A 88 -14.61 11.58 -4.97
CA ILE A 88 -13.98 12.69 -5.70
C ILE A 88 -14.19 12.47 -7.20
N SER A 89 -14.80 13.44 -7.86
CA SER A 89 -15.05 13.46 -9.31
C SER A 89 -13.95 14.21 -10.06
N ASP A 90 -13.95 14.15 -11.39
CA ASP A 90 -13.06 14.95 -12.24
C ASP A 90 -13.22 16.46 -11.99
N ALA A 91 -14.45 16.91 -11.70
CA ALA A 91 -14.74 18.32 -11.42
C ALA A 91 -14.12 18.80 -10.10
N ASP A 92 -13.96 17.90 -9.13
CA ASP A 92 -13.40 18.22 -7.81
C ASP A 92 -11.88 18.36 -7.82
N LEU A 93 -11.19 17.85 -8.85
CA LEU A 93 -9.72 17.79 -8.89
C LEU A 93 -9.09 19.16 -8.70
N SER A 94 -9.65 20.22 -9.32
CA SER A 94 -9.10 21.58 -9.23
C SER A 94 -9.18 22.21 -7.84
N SER A 95 -10.02 21.69 -6.94
CA SER A 95 -10.29 22.34 -5.64
C SER A 95 -9.09 22.27 -4.69
N ARG A 96 -8.34 21.16 -4.68
CA ARG A 96 -7.17 20.96 -3.81
C ARG A 96 -6.09 20.10 -4.50
N TYR A 97 -5.72 20.51 -5.71
CA TYR A 97 -4.66 19.86 -6.49
C TYR A 97 -3.32 20.52 -6.18
N HIS A 98 -2.51 19.91 -5.30
CA HIS A 98 -1.31 20.54 -4.75
C HIS A 98 0.00 19.90 -5.22
N THR A 99 -0.07 18.77 -5.93
CA THR A 99 1.14 18.12 -6.44
C THR A 99 1.78 18.93 -7.57
N HIS A 100 3.12 18.92 -7.60
CA HIS A 100 3.91 19.48 -8.71
C HIS A 100 4.31 18.44 -9.74
N CYS A 101 4.08 17.14 -9.49
CA CYS A 101 4.44 16.05 -10.41
C CYS A 101 3.29 15.06 -10.59
N ASP A 102 3.17 14.07 -9.70
CA ASP A 102 2.20 13.00 -9.82
C ASP A 102 1.11 13.03 -8.74
N PRO A 103 -0.13 12.66 -9.08
CA PRO A 103 -1.25 12.74 -8.16
C PRO A 103 -1.09 11.71 -7.02
N ARG A 104 -1.35 12.15 -5.79
CA ARG A 104 -1.21 11.37 -4.56
C ARG A 104 -2.57 10.99 -4.00
N LEU A 105 -2.64 9.85 -3.33
CA LEU A 105 -3.79 9.50 -2.50
C LEU A 105 -3.87 10.48 -1.31
N ASN A 106 -5.05 10.96 -0.99
CA ASN A 106 -5.29 11.71 0.23
C ASN A 106 -5.36 10.79 1.47
N ALA A 107 -5.48 11.38 2.66
CA ALA A 107 -5.49 10.63 3.91
C ALA A 107 -6.60 9.56 3.97
N ASP A 108 -7.80 9.88 3.50
CA ASP A 108 -8.94 8.97 3.52
C ASP A 108 -8.72 7.78 2.58
N GLN A 109 -8.26 8.05 1.35
CA GLN A 109 -7.93 7.02 0.37
C GLN A 109 -6.76 6.15 0.84
N ALA A 110 -5.74 6.74 1.48
CA ALA A 110 -4.62 6.00 2.03
C ALA A 110 -5.05 5.05 3.16
N LEU A 111 -5.96 5.48 4.03
CA LEU A 111 -6.53 4.62 5.08
C LEU A 111 -7.40 3.50 4.50
N GLU A 112 -8.26 3.81 3.53
CA GLU A 112 -9.10 2.82 2.85
C GLU A 112 -8.24 1.73 2.20
N LEU A 113 -7.16 2.13 1.51
CA LEU A 113 -6.19 1.20 0.93
C LEU A 113 -5.50 0.34 2.00
N ALA A 114 -5.08 0.94 3.12
CA ALA A 114 -4.42 0.22 4.21
C ALA A 114 -5.31 -0.87 4.83
N PHE A 115 -6.60 -0.59 5.03
CA PHE A 115 -7.56 -1.59 5.49
C PHE A 115 -7.74 -2.72 4.48
N LEU A 116 -7.87 -2.39 3.19
CA LEU A 116 -7.94 -3.39 2.13
C LEU A 116 -6.72 -4.31 2.14
N ILE A 117 -5.51 -3.75 2.20
CA ILE A 117 -4.26 -4.53 2.25
C ILE A 117 -4.24 -5.45 3.47
N SER A 118 -4.65 -4.93 4.64
CA SER A 118 -4.75 -5.73 5.86
C SER A 118 -5.68 -6.93 5.69
N ASP A 119 -6.81 -6.75 5.02
CA ASP A 119 -7.78 -7.82 4.77
C ASP A 119 -7.25 -8.84 3.75
N GLU A 120 -6.56 -8.40 2.69
CA GLU A 120 -5.93 -9.31 1.73
C GLU A 120 -4.81 -10.14 2.40
N ILE A 121 -3.98 -9.54 3.25
CA ILE A 121 -2.97 -10.27 4.02
C ILE A 121 -3.63 -11.32 4.93
N LYS A 122 -4.73 -11.00 5.62
CA LYS A 122 -5.46 -11.95 6.47
C LYS A 122 -6.04 -13.12 5.69
N LYS A 123 -6.67 -12.84 4.54
CA LYS A 123 -7.24 -13.90 3.67
C LYS A 123 -6.16 -14.86 3.18
N ASN A 124 -5.00 -14.33 2.85
CA ASN A 124 -3.85 -15.10 2.35
C ASN A 124 -3.07 -15.80 3.47
N SER A 125 -3.36 -15.49 4.73
CA SER A 125 -2.70 -16.09 5.90
C SER A 125 -3.38 -17.38 6.34
N SER A 126 -3.50 -18.39 5.45
CA SER A 126 -3.50 -19.82 5.86
C SER A 126 -2.15 -20.19 6.49
N TYR A 127 -1.40 -19.20 6.91
CA TYR A 127 -0.06 -19.28 7.46
C TYR A 127 -0.10 -19.78 8.90
N SER A 128 0.85 -20.68 9.22
CA SER A 128 1.15 -21.23 10.53
C SER A 128 1.09 -20.18 11.66
N LYS A 129 1.07 -20.60 12.92
CA LYS A 129 1.00 -19.75 14.12
C LYS A 129 1.97 -18.53 14.11
N ASN A 130 3.05 -18.58 13.32
CA ASN A 130 3.99 -17.47 13.14
C ASN A 130 3.42 -16.30 12.33
N SER A 131 2.46 -16.53 11.44
CA SER A 131 1.81 -15.48 10.64
C SER A 131 0.73 -14.70 11.40
N ILE A 132 0.16 -15.26 12.46
CA ILE A 132 -0.72 -14.52 13.38
C ILE A 132 0.07 -13.38 14.06
N GLN A 133 1.34 -13.62 14.34
CA GLN A 133 2.23 -12.61 14.89
C GLN A 133 2.45 -11.45 13.89
N VAL A 134 2.69 -11.75 12.60
CA VAL A 134 2.85 -10.75 11.54
C VAL A 134 1.55 -9.96 11.30
N ALA A 135 0.39 -10.61 11.29
CA ALA A 135 -0.90 -9.94 11.19
C ALA A 135 -1.20 -9.04 12.40
N SER A 136 -0.89 -9.49 13.61
CA SER A 136 -1.00 -8.68 14.83
C SER A 136 -0.07 -7.46 14.78
N TRP A 137 1.10 -7.59 14.19
CA TRP A 137 2.05 -6.51 13.96
C TRP A 137 1.53 -5.50 12.93
N SER A 138 0.93 -5.96 11.84
CA SER A 138 0.33 -5.10 10.80
C SER A 138 -0.81 -4.24 11.38
N ILE A 139 -1.67 -4.81 12.24
CA ILE A 139 -2.75 -4.08 12.92
C ILE A 139 -2.17 -3.09 13.94
N ALA A 140 -1.15 -3.49 14.70
CA ALA A 140 -0.46 -2.61 15.64
C ALA A 140 0.26 -1.47 14.93
N LEU A 141 0.85 -1.72 13.77
CA LEU A 141 1.46 -0.72 12.91
C LEU A 141 0.42 0.30 12.43
N ASN A 142 -0.73 -0.16 11.94
CA ASN A 142 -1.81 0.70 11.49
C ASN A 142 -2.37 1.57 12.61
N HIS A 143 -2.58 1.02 13.81
CA HIS A 143 -3.01 1.79 14.98
C HIS A 143 -1.96 2.83 15.40
N LYS A 144 -0.67 2.48 15.36
CA LYS A 144 0.43 3.39 15.68
C LYS A 144 0.61 4.47 14.61
N ILE A 145 0.42 4.16 13.33
CA ILE A 145 0.45 5.15 12.24
C ILE A 145 -0.68 6.17 12.40
N VAL A 146 -1.90 5.73 12.65
CA VAL A 146 -3.03 6.62 12.89
C VAL A 146 -2.75 7.54 14.08
N LYS A 147 -2.28 7.00 15.21
CA LYS A 147 -1.89 7.79 16.37
C LYS A 147 -0.79 8.81 16.05
N TYR A 148 0.20 8.42 15.24
CA TYR A 148 1.28 9.30 14.80
C TYR A 148 0.78 10.53 14.05
N TYR A 149 -0.24 10.41 13.20
CA TYR A 149 -0.78 11.54 12.44
C TYR A 149 -1.34 12.66 13.31
N PHE A 150 -1.91 12.33 14.46
CA PHE A 150 -2.52 13.29 15.38
C PHE A 150 -1.54 13.91 16.41
N MET A 151 -0.27 13.50 16.38
CA MET A 151 0.75 14.03 17.29
C MET A 151 1.40 15.30 16.75
N ASN A 152 1.85 16.18 17.65
CA ASN A 152 2.70 17.31 17.27
C ASN A 152 4.11 16.83 16.84
N PRO A 153 4.91 17.67 16.12
CA PRO A 153 6.21 17.26 15.59
C PRO A 153 7.21 16.72 16.64
N LYS A 154 7.24 17.29 17.84
CA LYS A 154 8.15 16.85 18.92
C LYS A 154 7.74 15.47 19.47
N GLU A 155 6.45 15.26 19.65
CA GLU A 155 5.91 13.97 20.06
C GLU A 155 6.12 12.89 19.00
N LYS A 156 6.04 13.25 17.70
CA LYS A 156 6.31 12.32 16.59
C LYS A 156 7.70 11.71 16.66
N VAL A 157 8.73 12.53 16.88
CA VAL A 157 10.12 12.06 16.97
C VAL A 157 10.27 11.10 18.15
N LYS A 158 9.79 11.47 19.34
CA LYS A 158 9.85 10.63 20.54
C LYS A 158 9.08 9.31 20.36
N TYR A 159 7.92 9.37 19.71
CA TYR A 159 7.08 8.19 19.46
C TYR A 159 7.77 7.19 18.52
N ILE A 160 8.34 7.67 17.41
CA ILE A 160 9.09 6.82 16.47
C ILE A 160 10.32 6.21 17.14
N SER A 161 11.11 7.01 17.87
CA SER A 161 12.31 6.52 18.57
C SER A 161 11.97 5.40 19.57
N ASN A 162 10.93 5.59 20.37
CA ASN A 162 10.48 4.56 21.31
C ASN A 162 9.95 3.32 20.59
N TRP A 163 9.28 3.49 19.46
CA TRP A 163 8.77 2.37 18.68
C TRP A 163 9.90 1.55 18.05
N ILE A 164 10.90 2.22 17.43
CA ILE A 164 12.08 1.55 16.87
C ILE A 164 12.81 0.78 17.96
N LYS A 165 13.05 1.40 19.13
CA LYS A 165 13.69 0.74 20.26
C LYS A 165 12.94 -0.51 20.70
N SER A 166 11.62 -0.39 20.92
CA SER A 166 10.76 -1.53 21.26
C SER A 166 10.76 -2.64 20.21
N TYR A 167 10.97 -2.31 18.94
CA TYR A 167 11.10 -3.28 17.86
C TYR A 167 12.43 -4.01 17.90
N VAL A 168 13.53 -3.27 18.05
CA VAL A 168 14.89 -3.84 18.14
C VAL A 168 15.03 -4.76 19.36
N ASP A 169 14.49 -4.34 20.51
CA ASP A 169 14.52 -5.13 21.76
C ASP A 169 13.76 -6.47 21.68
N GLN A 170 12.83 -6.61 20.70
CA GLN A 170 12.06 -7.83 20.48
C GLN A 170 12.61 -8.71 19.34
N MET A 171 13.65 -8.28 18.64
CA MET A 171 14.29 -9.11 17.62
C MET A 171 15.06 -10.27 18.26
N PRO A 172 15.00 -11.47 17.66
CA PRO A 172 15.87 -12.57 18.06
C PRO A 172 17.35 -12.15 17.99
N SER A 173 18.14 -12.55 18.97
CA SER A 173 19.58 -12.19 19.10
C SER A 173 20.46 -12.53 17.88
N LYS A 174 19.96 -13.30 16.92
CA LYS A 174 20.64 -13.62 15.65
C LYS A 174 20.33 -12.63 14.52
N ALA A 175 19.48 -11.63 14.75
CA ALA A 175 19.08 -10.62 13.77
C ALA A 175 19.52 -9.20 14.18
N GLN A 176 20.22 -9.08 15.33
CA GLN A 176 20.95 -7.89 15.75
C GLN A 176 22.37 -7.97 15.16
#